data_3ffc5339207520fc007c381f40d139b8
#
_entry.id   3ffc5339207520fc007c381f40d139b8
#
_cell.length_a   1.000
_cell.length_b   1.000
_cell.length_c   1.000
_cell.angle_alpha   90.00
_cell.angle_beta   90.00
_cell.angle_gamma   90.00
#
_symmetry.space_group_name_H-M   'P 1'
#
loop_
_entity.id
_entity.type
_entity.pdbx_description
1 polymer ?
#
loop_
_entity_poly.entity_id
_entity_poly.type
_entity_poly.pdbx_seq_one_letter_code
_entity_poly.pdbx_strand_id
1 'polypeptide(L)'
;MPLFTRQTLPGLFGKPEELNAQVYLLVGDRYLCRSAAEQLEAALLAAGGNVHPIDGDLEDINATIARVRSYSLLPGRQIFRVTDTRLFHSRQVARGLWERACKAHAAGRTDQAGRLLRALLQAGGLDAHGPDSDLPTLAAAEWQQCFGFIRPDGDLGWTRESLQAVAPAGNPAAGASTDPADALAAALTAGLPKQNVLVLLAEEADRRKRLFKLLKDEQVVIDLSVETGAGARAQKEQRSVLQELARATLAEQDKTLAANLAELLFERVGFHPVALVMELRKVMLFVGERRQITREDLDQVIGRTRQEALFELTAAIGRRDLEQALAIGDRLQENGIHPLAVVATLRQHVRGQLLCRALAEQPDLQFRPSMSAAAFQQECLPLLKTRAPWQKEMGGHPYALYMQFKTAAAAPLGLLARWMRLLLEAELRLKGSPVAPALVLQHLLVAMLTAAPVTAGK
;
A
#
# COMPACT_ATOMS: atom_id res chain seq x y z
N MET A 1 -10.46 -19.88 23.45
CA MET A 1 -11.32 -18.70 23.24
C MET A 1 -11.44 -18.41 21.74
N PRO A 2 -12.50 -17.73 21.27
CA PRO A 2 -12.68 -17.52 19.84
C PRO A 2 -11.67 -16.54 19.26
N LEU A 3 -11.27 -16.78 18.01
CA LEU A 3 -10.57 -15.83 17.18
C LEU A 3 -11.56 -14.74 16.77
N PHE A 4 -11.33 -13.52 17.19
CA PHE A 4 -12.15 -12.38 16.81
C PHE A 4 -11.67 -11.82 15.46
N THR A 5 -12.62 -11.41 14.67
CA THR A 5 -12.38 -10.73 13.39
C THR A 5 -12.97 -9.34 13.43
N ARG A 6 -12.67 -8.50 12.44
CA ARG A 6 -13.27 -7.17 12.32
C ARG A 6 -14.79 -7.16 12.49
N GLN A 7 -15.49 -8.18 11.95
CA GLN A 7 -16.96 -8.25 12.03
C GLN A 7 -17.49 -8.61 13.43
N THR A 8 -16.71 -9.36 14.21
CA THR A 8 -17.12 -9.80 15.57
C THR A 8 -16.60 -8.87 16.65
N LEU A 9 -15.70 -7.95 16.33
CA LEU A 9 -15.07 -7.02 17.27
C LEU A 9 -16.05 -6.12 18.03
N PRO A 10 -17.10 -5.53 17.39
CA PRO A 10 -18.09 -4.72 18.12
C PRO A 10 -18.82 -5.51 19.22
N GLY A 11 -19.03 -6.81 19.02
CA GLY A 11 -19.63 -7.68 20.04
C GLY A 11 -18.71 -7.90 21.24
N LEU A 12 -17.39 -7.93 21.04
CA LEU A 12 -16.41 -8.03 22.13
C LEU A 12 -16.38 -6.75 22.97
N PHE A 13 -16.36 -5.59 22.33
CA PHE A 13 -16.31 -4.30 23.02
C PHE A 13 -17.63 -3.91 23.68
N GLY A 14 -18.75 -4.45 23.19
CA GLY A 14 -20.07 -4.25 23.78
C GLY A 14 -20.30 -4.95 25.14
N LYS A 15 -19.34 -5.83 25.53
CA LYS A 15 -19.42 -6.62 26.78
C LYS A 15 -18.13 -6.50 27.58
N PRO A 16 -17.89 -5.38 28.26
CA PRO A 16 -16.65 -5.15 29.02
C PRO A 16 -16.37 -6.23 30.09
N GLU A 17 -17.40 -6.86 30.61
CA GLU A 17 -17.29 -7.96 31.58
C GLU A 17 -16.64 -9.23 30.98
N GLU A 18 -16.68 -9.40 29.67
CA GLU A 18 -16.03 -10.52 28.97
C GLU A 18 -14.54 -10.24 28.68
N LEU A 19 -14.05 -9.00 28.88
CA LEU A 19 -12.66 -8.56 28.68
C LEU A 19 -11.75 -8.96 29.86
N ASN A 20 -11.64 -10.28 30.12
CA ASN A 20 -10.88 -10.82 31.25
C ASN A 20 -9.54 -11.43 30.87
N ALA A 21 -9.15 -11.39 29.61
CA ALA A 21 -7.85 -11.90 29.16
C ALA A 21 -6.71 -11.00 29.66
N GLN A 22 -5.58 -11.62 29.96
CA GLN A 22 -4.35 -10.91 30.35
C GLN A 22 -3.50 -10.53 29.16
N VAL A 23 -3.70 -11.20 28.01
CA VAL A 23 -2.99 -10.88 26.76
C VAL A 23 -3.99 -10.78 25.61
N TYR A 24 -3.87 -9.68 24.87
CA TYR A 24 -4.59 -9.43 23.63
C TYR A 24 -3.59 -9.30 22.50
N LEU A 25 -3.71 -10.14 21.47
CA LEU A 25 -2.91 -10.05 20.26
C LEU A 25 -3.76 -9.54 19.10
N LEU A 26 -3.39 -8.39 18.56
CA LEU A 26 -4.00 -7.80 17.37
C LEU A 26 -3.06 -8.00 16.19
N VAL A 27 -3.55 -8.65 15.12
CA VAL A 27 -2.74 -8.97 13.93
C VAL A 27 -3.41 -8.41 12.69
N GLY A 28 -2.66 -7.74 11.82
CA GLY A 28 -3.12 -7.28 10.53
C GLY A 28 -2.74 -5.84 10.18
N ASP A 29 -3.61 -5.14 9.46
CA ASP A 29 -3.34 -3.76 9.05
C ASP A 29 -3.03 -2.86 10.26
N ARG A 30 -1.92 -2.12 10.15
CA ARG A 30 -1.38 -1.31 11.26
C ARG A 30 -2.37 -0.28 11.80
N TYR A 31 -3.13 0.36 10.91
CA TYR A 31 -4.12 1.36 11.32
C TYR A 31 -5.31 0.71 12.02
N LEU A 32 -5.81 -0.41 11.48
CA LEU A 32 -6.92 -1.14 12.08
C LEU A 32 -6.54 -1.71 13.45
N CYS A 33 -5.34 -2.29 13.56
CA CYS A 33 -4.83 -2.80 14.84
C CYS A 33 -4.71 -1.68 15.89
N ARG A 34 -4.19 -0.51 15.49
CA ARG A 34 -4.06 0.64 16.41
C ARG A 34 -5.41 1.17 16.85
N SER A 35 -6.34 1.37 15.91
CA SER A 35 -7.70 1.84 16.24
C SER A 35 -8.44 0.86 17.14
N ALA A 36 -8.32 -0.44 16.89
CA ALA A 36 -8.92 -1.46 17.75
C ALA A 36 -8.26 -1.53 19.12
N ALA A 37 -6.94 -1.34 19.22
CA ALA A 37 -6.22 -1.27 20.49
C ALA A 37 -6.68 -0.07 21.34
N GLU A 38 -6.86 1.10 20.73
CA GLU A 38 -7.36 2.30 21.43
C GLU A 38 -8.79 2.08 21.98
N GLN A 39 -9.67 1.41 21.23
CA GLN A 39 -11.00 1.05 21.69
C GLN A 39 -10.96 0.00 22.83
N LEU A 40 -10.09 -1.00 22.69
CA LEU A 40 -9.87 -2.02 23.74
C LEU A 40 -9.34 -1.37 25.02
N GLU A 41 -8.37 -0.49 24.93
CA GLU A 41 -7.80 0.25 26.07
C GLU A 41 -8.86 1.08 26.77
N ALA A 42 -9.68 1.81 26.02
CA ALA A 42 -10.78 2.60 26.59
C ALA A 42 -11.77 1.71 27.36
N ALA A 43 -12.12 0.54 26.81
CA ALA A 43 -13.00 -0.41 27.48
C ALA A 43 -12.36 -1.04 28.74
N LEU A 44 -11.07 -1.40 28.67
CA LEU A 44 -10.32 -1.98 29.79
C LEU A 44 -10.09 -0.96 30.93
N LEU A 45 -9.94 0.32 30.60
CA LEU A 45 -9.69 1.41 31.55
C LEU A 45 -10.97 2.05 32.10
N ALA A 46 -12.16 1.57 31.76
CA ALA A 46 -13.42 2.12 32.26
C ALA A 46 -13.49 2.20 33.81
N ALA A 47 -12.77 1.29 34.49
CA ALA A 47 -12.62 1.29 35.95
C ALA A 47 -11.33 1.97 36.46
N GLY A 48 -10.61 2.68 35.60
CA GLY A 48 -9.34 3.37 35.89
C GLY A 48 -8.10 2.53 35.64
N GLY A 49 -6.97 3.21 35.44
CA GLY A 49 -5.67 2.60 35.19
C GLY A 49 -4.81 3.43 34.24
N ASN A 50 -3.72 2.85 33.74
CA ASN A 50 -2.73 3.52 32.90
C ASN A 50 -2.34 2.66 31.69
N VAL A 51 -2.00 3.34 30.58
CA VAL A 51 -1.38 2.71 29.40
C VAL A 51 0.11 3.03 29.40
N HIS A 52 0.94 1.98 29.21
CA HIS A 52 2.37 2.06 29.06
C HIS A 52 2.70 1.70 27.59
N PRO A 53 2.88 2.70 26.69
CA PRO A 53 3.24 2.44 25.31
C PRO A 53 4.69 1.98 25.21
N ILE A 54 4.91 0.92 24.45
CA ILE A 54 6.19 0.28 24.22
C ILE A 54 6.38 0.12 22.71
N ASP A 55 7.51 0.58 22.20
CA ASP A 55 7.91 0.35 20.82
C ASP A 55 8.68 -0.98 20.75
N GLY A 56 8.08 -2.02 20.20
CA GLY A 56 8.68 -3.34 20.08
C GLY A 56 9.88 -3.43 19.14
N ASP A 57 10.13 -2.38 18.35
CA ASP A 57 11.32 -2.27 17.51
C ASP A 57 12.54 -1.75 18.31
N LEU A 58 12.31 -1.02 19.39
CA LEU A 58 13.34 -0.35 20.16
C LEU A 58 13.58 -0.97 21.54
N GLU A 59 12.62 -1.70 22.09
CA GLU A 59 12.67 -2.25 23.45
C GLU A 59 13.01 -3.75 23.49
N ASP A 60 13.78 -4.14 24.50
CA ASP A 60 13.98 -5.55 24.80
C ASP A 60 12.68 -6.18 25.33
N ILE A 61 12.18 -7.17 24.60
CA ILE A 61 10.95 -7.86 24.97
C ILE A 61 11.06 -8.59 26.30
N ASN A 62 12.26 -9.05 26.72
CA ASN A 62 12.47 -9.67 28.02
C ASN A 62 12.29 -8.65 29.15
N ALA A 63 12.74 -7.39 28.94
CA ALA A 63 12.47 -6.30 29.88
C ALA A 63 10.98 -6.01 29.98
N THR A 64 10.27 -6.02 28.85
CA THR A 64 8.81 -5.87 28.83
C THR A 64 8.10 -7.01 29.59
N ILE A 65 8.50 -8.25 29.36
CA ILE A 65 7.94 -9.40 30.10
C ILE A 65 8.20 -9.26 31.61
N ALA A 66 9.39 -8.82 32.01
CA ALA A 66 9.73 -8.58 33.42
C ALA A 66 8.82 -7.49 34.03
N ARG A 67 8.56 -6.39 33.30
CA ARG A 67 7.62 -5.34 33.74
C ARG A 67 6.19 -5.85 33.88
N VAL A 68 5.71 -6.62 32.91
CA VAL A 68 4.35 -7.19 32.94
C VAL A 68 4.17 -8.16 34.11
N ARG A 69 5.25 -8.85 34.53
CA ARG A 69 5.26 -9.75 35.70
C ARG A 69 5.36 -9.00 37.05
N SER A 70 5.78 -7.75 37.03
CA SER A 70 5.95 -6.95 38.25
C SER A 70 4.62 -6.44 38.77
N TYR A 71 4.45 -6.41 40.09
CA TYR A 71 3.27 -5.76 40.69
C TYR A 71 3.41 -4.25 40.63
N SER A 72 2.37 -3.58 40.14
CA SER A 72 2.30 -2.12 40.12
C SER A 72 1.82 -1.59 41.48
N LEU A 73 2.44 -0.50 41.93
CA LEU A 73 1.98 0.28 43.08
C LEU A 73 0.85 1.27 42.69
N LEU A 74 0.65 1.48 41.38
CA LEU A 74 -0.41 2.35 40.89
C LEU A 74 -1.77 1.64 40.91
N PRO A 75 -2.84 2.32 41.29
CA PRO A 75 -4.18 1.74 41.30
C PRO A 75 -4.72 1.50 39.87
N GLY A 76 -5.65 0.56 39.74
CA GLY A 76 -6.30 0.25 38.47
C GLY A 76 -5.51 -0.67 37.54
N ARG A 77 -6.06 -0.89 36.35
CA ARG A 77 -5.41 -1.76 35.34
C ARG A 77 -4.16 -1.10 34.76
N GLN A 78 -3.13 -1.88 34.55
CA GLN A 78 -1.88 -1.45 33.92
C GLN A 78 -1.77 -2.13 32.55
N ILE A 79 -1.95 -1.37 31.48
CA ILE A 79 -1.93 -1.88 30.11
C ILE A 79 -0.56 -1.62 29.49
N PHE A 80 0.15 -2.68 29.13
CA PHE A 80 1.42 -2.62 28.41
C PHE A 80 1.13 -2.85 26.92
N ARG A 81 1.10 -1.77 26.13
CA ARG A 81 0.88 -1.84 24.69
C ARG A 81 2.19 -1.90 23.95
N VAL A 82 2.48 -3.04 23.33
CA VAL A 82 3.65 -3.25 22.48
C VAL A 82 3.24 -3.10 21.03
N THR A 83 3.75 -2.07 20.35
CA THR A 83 3.58 -1.89 18.91
C THR A 83 4.69 -2.60 18.16
N ASP A 84 4.39 -3.07 16.94
CA ASP A 84 5.36 -3.71 16.05
C ASP A 84 6.13 -4.89 16.69
N THR A 85 5.42 -5.74 17.48
CA THR A 85 6.03 -6.88 18.15
C THR A 85 6.60 -7.91 17.16
N ARG A 86 7.82 -8.39 17.44
CA ARG A 86 8.53 -9.39 16.62
C ARG A 86 8.37 -10.83 17.12
N LEU A 87 7.66 -11.05 18.22
CA LEU A 87 7.46 -12.36 18.84
C LEU A 87 6.91 -13.44 17.88
N PHE A 88 6.15 -13.02 16.89
CA PHE A 88 5.47 -13.91 15.94
C PHE A 88 6.19 -13.99 14.59
N HIS A 89 7.33 -13.33 14.41
CA HIS A 89 8.10 -13.41 13.18
C HIS A 89 8.75 -14.79 13.02
N SER A 90 8.77 -15.29 11.81
CA SER A 90 9.46 -16.51 11.39
C SER A 90 9.81 -16.39 9.91
N ARG A 91 10.48 -17.40 9.36
CA ARG A 91 10.77 -17.49 7.91
C ARG A 91 9.52 -17.32 7.03
N GLN A 92 8.34 -17.65 7.54
CA GLN A 92 7.11 -17.51 6.75
C GLN A 92 6.74 -16.04 6.50
N VAL A 93 7.04 -15.15 7.42
CA VAL A 93 6.78 -13.70 7.27
C VAL A 93 7.97 -12.95 6.66
N ALA A 94 9.12 -13.61 6.46
CA ALA A 94 10.34 -12.98 5.96
C ALA A 94 10.15 -12.33 4.59
N ARG A 95 9.42 -12.98 3.69
CA ARG A 95 9.12 -12.43 2.37
C ARG A 95 8.32 -11.12 2.45
N GLY A 96 7.29 -11.07 3.29
CA GLY A 96 6.50 -9.85 3.53
C GLY A 96 7.33 -8.73 4.13
N LEU A 97 8.21 -9.05 5.08
CA LEU A 97 9.17 -8.08 5.65
C LEU A 97 10.08 -7.51 4.56
N TRP A 98 10.64 -8.36 3.69
CA TRP A 98 11.46 -7.93 2.56
C TRP A 98 10.70 -7.01 1.60
N GLU A 99 9.51 -7.40 1.16
CA GLU A 99 8.70 -6.59 0.22
C GLU A 99 8.35 -5.22 0.79
N ARG A 100 8.08 -5.15 2.10
CA ARG A 100 7.83 -3.88 2.80
C ARG A 100 9.10 -3.03 2.94
N ALA A 101 10.25 -3.66 3.20
CA ALA A 101 11.53 -2.95 3.25
C ALA A 101 11.88 -2.32 1.90
N CYS A 102 11.68 -3.04 0.80
CA CYS A 102 11.85 -2.51 -0.56
C CYS A 102 10.92 -1.31 -0.84
N LYS A 103 9.65 -1.40 -0.44
CA LYS A 103 8.69 -0.28 -0.59
C LYS A 103 9.08 0.94 0.25
N ALA A 104 9.55 0.72 1.48
CA ALA A 104 10.01 1.81 2.35
C ALA A 104 11.25 2.50 1.77
N HIS A 105 12.21 1.73 1.27
CA HIS A 105 13.41 2.26 0.62
C HIS A 105 13.05 3.06 -0.65
N ALA A 106 12.21 2.51 -1.54
CA ALA A 106 11.75 3.20 -2.74
C ALA A 106 11.00 4.51 -2.44
N ALA A 107 10.39 4.63 -1.26
CA ALA A 107 9.73 5.84 -0.77
C ALA A 107 10.69 6.79 -0.01
N GLY A 108 12.01 6.54 0.02
CA GLY A 108 13.02 7.35 0.72
C GLY A 108 12.98 7.23 2.25
N ARG A 109 12.26 6.26 2.82
CA ARG A 109 12.11 6.07 4.27
C ARG A 109 13.16 5.09 4.79
N THR A 110 14.41 5.53 4.82
CA THR A 110 15.59 4.71 5.12
C THR A 110 15.52 4.07 6.51
N ASP A 111 15.08 4.82 7.53
CA ASP A 111 14.94 4.31 8.91
C ASP A 111 13.89 3.18 8.98
N GLN A 112 12.76 3.34 8.29
CA GLN A 112 11.73 2.31 8.26
C GLN A 112 12.22 1.06 7.52
N ALA A 113 12.93 1.23 6.41
CA ALA A 113 13.54 0.13 5.68
C ALA A 113 14.53 -0.63 6.58
N GLY A 114 15.39 0.08 7.31
CA GLY A 114 16.36 -0.51 8.24
C GLY A 114 15.71 -1.32 9.37
N ARG A 115 14.61 -0.84 9.95
CA ARG A 115 13.86 -1.60 10.98
C ARG A 115 13.28 -2.89 10.42
N LEU A 116 12.71 -2.84 9.22
CA LEU A 116 12.15 -4.02 8.54
C LEU A 116 13.25 -5.03 8.16
N LEU A 117 14.44 -4.55 7.76
CA LEU A 117 15.58 -5.42 7.48
C LEU A 117 16.12 -6.09 8.75
N ARG A 118 16.14 -5.39 9.89
CA ARG A 118 16.48 -6.03 11.17
C ARG A 118 15.47 -7.11 11.56
N ALA A 119 14.19 -6.84 11.37
CA ALA A 119 13.14 -7.83 11.61
C ALA A 119 13.29 -9.04 10.67
N LEU A 120 13.72 -8.82 9.42
CA LEU A 120 14.03 -9.86 8.44
C LEU A 120 15.21 -10.73 8.92
N LEU A 121 16.32 -10.12 9.32
CA LEU A 121 17.49 -10.84 9.86
C LEU A 121 17.11 -11.72 11.06
N GLN A 122 16.38 -11.16 12.01
CA GLN A 122 15.88 -11.89 13.18
C GLN A 122 14.94 -13.03 12.79
N ALA A 123 14.03 -12.83 11.83
CA ALA A 123 13.14 -13.88 11.32
C ALA A 123 13.91 -15.00 10.63
N GLY A 124 15.07 -14.70 10.03
CA GLY A 124 16.02 -15.65 9.45
C GLY A 124 16.93 -16.34 10.46
N GLY A 125 16.91 -15.92 11.73
CA GLY A 125 17.80 -16.43 12.78
C GLY A 125 19.22 -15.85 12.71
N LEU A 126 19.40 -14.70 12.03
CA LEU A 126 20.68 -14.01 11.90
C LEU A 126 20.78 -12.87 12.93
N ASP A 127 21.98 -12.67 13.48
CA ASP A 127 22.24 -11.54 14.35
C ASP A 127 22.41 -10.27 13.49
N ALA A 128 21.61 -9.23 13.77
CA ALA A 128 21.66 -7.97 13.05
C ALA A 128 23.00 -7.20 13.20
N HIS A 129 23.85 -7.61 14.12
CA HIS A 129 25.18 -7.01 14.39
C HIS A 129 26.32 -8.01 14.09
N GLY A 130 26.02 -9.22 13.69
CA GLY A 130 26.99 -10.26 13.37
C GLY A 130 27.59 -10.11 11.96
N PRO A 131 28.67 -10.85 11.67
CA PRO A 131 29.27 -10.87 10.34
C PRO A 131 28.30 -11.33 9.24
N ASP A 132 27.31 -12.14 9.60
CA ASP A 132 26.29 -12.67 8.69
C ASP A 132 25.12 -11.71 8.43
N SER A 133 25.14 -10.50 8.99
CA SER A 133 24.12 -9.47 8.77
C SER A 133 24.26 -8.72 7.44
N ASP A 134 25.31 -9.00 6.68
CA ASP A 134 25.58 -8.35 5.40
C ASP A 134 24.77 -9.01 4.27
N LEU A 135 23.50 -8.63 4.15
CA LEU A 135 22.57 -9.18 3.17
C LEU A 135 23.09 -9.22 1.71
N PRO A 136 23.85 -8.20 1.21
CA PRO A 136 24.46 -8.25 -0.11
C PRO A 136 25.42 -9.42 -0.33
N THR A 137 26.12 -9.86 0.69
CA THR A 137 27.15 -10.92 0.59
C THR A 137 26.59 -12.32 0.75
N LEU A 138 25.36 -12.49 1.27
CA LEU A 138 24.74 -13.79 1.45
C LEU A 138 24.58 -14.52 0.10
N ALA A 139 25.06 -15.77 0.02
CA ALA A 139 24.87 -16.62 -1.13
C ALA A 139 23.38 -16.96 -1.34
N ALA A 140 22.98 -17.25 -2.59
CA ALA A 140 21.57 -17.55 -2.89
C ALA A 140 21.03 -18.76 -2.11
N ALA A 141 21.87 -19.77 -1.87
CA ALA A 141 21.51 -20.94 -1.07
C ALA A 141 21.28 -20.59 0.42
N GLU A 142 22.16 -19.76 0.99
CA GLU A 142 22.04 -19.30 2.38
C GLU A 142 20.81 -18.39 2.54
N TRP A 143 20.57 -17.48 1.58
CA TRP A 143 19.36 -16.66 1.57
C TRP A 143 18.10 -17.51 1.62
N GLN A 144 18.01 -18.53 0.74
CA GLN A 144 16.88 -19.46 0.70
C GLN A 144 16.73 -20.24 2.02
N GLN A 145 17.86 -20.64 2.61
CA GLN A 145 17.86 -21.35 3.88
C GLN A 145 17.39 -20.47 5.04
N CYS A 146 17.85 -19.22 5.12
CA CYS A 146 17.50 -18.29 6.19
C CYS A 146 16.08 -17.76 6.06
N PHE A 147 15.70 -17.30 4.86
CA PHE A 147 14.45 -16.54 4.67
C PHE A 147 13.33 -17.32 3.99
N GLY A 148 13.62 -18.49 3.39
CA GLY A 148 12.60 -19.36 2.79
C GLY A 148 12.08 -18.89 1.42
N PHE A 149 12.73 -17.90 0.78
CA PHE A 149 12.41 -17.43 -0.57
C PHE A 149 13.69 -17.16 -1.38
N ILE A 150 13.56 -17.13 -2.71
CA ILE A 150 14.70 -16.92 -3.62
C ILE A 150 15.29 -15.53 -3.41
N ARG A 151 16.65 -15.47 -3.35
CA ARG A 151 17.37 -14.20 -3.24
C ARG A 151 16.96 -13.28 -4.38
N PRO A 152 16.55 -12.04 -4.10
CA PRO A 152 16.17 -11.08 -5.14
C PRO A 152 17.36 -10.74 -6.04
N ASP A 153 17.08 -10.54 -7.33
CA ASP A 153 18.06 -10.05 -8.30
C ASP A 153 18.29 -8.54 -8.12
N GLY A 154 19.51 -8.08 -8.40
CA GLY A 154 19.88 -6.67 -8.40
C GLY A 154 20.84 -6.28 -7.27
N ASP A 155 21.15 -4.98 -7.20
CA ASP A 155 22.02 -4.43 -6.16
C ASP A 155 21.27 -4.32 -4.82
N LEU A 156 21.80 -5.00 -3.81
CA LEU A 156 21.30 -4.97 -2.44
C LEU A 156 22.10 -4.01 -1.54
N GLY A 157 23.00 -3.19 -2.10
CA GLY A 157 23.84 -2.24 -1.35
C GLY A 157 23.06 -1.29 -0.45
N TRP A 158 21.87 -0.89 -0.86
CA TRP A 158 20.95 -0.05 -0.09
C TRP A 158 20.58 -0.63 1.28
N THR A 159 20.66 -1.95 1.44
CA THR A 159 20.34 -2.62 2.72
C THR A 159 21.36 -2.27 3.80
N ARG A 160 22.65 -2.11 3.45
CA ARG A 160 23.70 -1.65 4.38
C ARG A 160 23.42 -0.25 4.90
N GLU A 161 23.13 0.68 4.01
CA GLU A 161 22.81 2.07 4.36
C GLU A 161 21.58 2.13 5.27
N SER A 162 20.54 1.38 4.93
CA SER A 162 19.32 1.32 5.73
C SER A 162 19.56 0.70 7.12
N LEU A 163 20.37 -0.34 7.23
CA LEU A 163 20.69 -0.95 8.52
C LEU A 163 21.56 -0.03 9.41
N GLN A 164 22.46 0.76 8.81
CA GLN A 164 23.30 1.73 9.52
C GLN A 164 22.50 2.95 10.01
N ALA A 165 21.46 3.37 9.27
CA ALA A 165 20.62 4.51 9.63
C ALA A 165 19.83 4.29 10.95
N VAL A 166 19.62 3.04 11.34
CA VAL A 166 18.85 2.71 12.55
C VAL A 166 19.82 2.53 13.73
N ALA A 167 19.61 3.25 14.84
CA ALA A 167 20.38 3.08 16.06
C ALA A 167 20.31 1.63 16.57
N PRO A 168 21.38 1.07 17.14
CA PRO A 168 21.34 -0.27 17.71
C PRO A 168 20.25 -0.34 18.79
N ALA A 169 19.33 -1.29 18.66
CA ALA A 169 18.45 -1.65 19.77
C ALA A 169 19.34 -2.04 20.94
N GLY A 170 19.05 -1.51 22.15
CA GLY A 170 19.90 -1.60 23.32
C GLY A 170 20.53 -2.97 23.50
N ASN A 171 21.78 -2.95 23.97
CA ASN A 171 22.66 -4.09 24.14
C ASN A 171 21.89 -5.29 24.77
N PRO A 172 21.80 -6.46 24.15
CA PRO A 172 21.27 -7.63 24.83
C PRO A 172 22.24 -7.95 25.97
N ALA A 173 21.74 -7.84 27.20
CA ALA A 173 22.50 -8.33 28.35
C ALA A 173 22.88 -9.79 28.05
N ALA A 174 24.18 -10.05 28.03
CA ALA A 174 24.73 -11.38 27.80
C ALA A 174 24.26 -12.32 28.92
N GLY A 175 23.24 -13.09 28.65
CA GLY A 175 22.70 -14.07 29.60
C GLY A 175 21.47 -14.78 29.06
N ALA A 176 21.63 -16.00 28.64
CA ALA A 176 20.65 -17.04 28.28
C ALA A 176 19.80 -16.75 27.02
N SER A 177 20.08 -17.46 25.97
CA SER A 177 19.37 -17.52 24.68
C SER A 177 18.00 -18.23 24.76
N THR A 178 17.12 -17.78 25.64
CA THR A 178 15.73 -18.26 25.62
C THR A 178 14.97 -17.43 24.61
N ASP A 179 14.33 -18.07 23.61
CA ASP A 179 13.47 -17.38 22.65
C ASP A 179 12.47 -16.51 23.45
N PRO A 180 12.39 -15.19 23.19
CA PRO A 180 11.44 -14.31 23.87
C PRO A 180 9.99 -14.81 23.81
N ALA A 181 9.63 -15.54 22.74
CA ALA A 181 8.31 -16.17 22.63
C ALA A 181 8.10 -17.29 23.68
N ASP A 182 9.13 -18.06 23.97
CA ASP A 182 9.08 -19.10 25.02
C ASP A 182 9.10 -18.46 26.41
N ALA A 183 9.83 -17.36 26.60
CA ALA A 183 9.83 -16.61 27.86
C ALA A 183 8.43 -16.04 28.17
N LEU A 184 7.72 -15.49 27.17
CA LEU A 184 6.36 -15.03 27.36
C LEU A 184 5.40 -16.18 27.63
N ALA A 185 5.52 -17.30 26.90
CA ALA A 185 4.71 -18.49 27.13
C ALA A 185 4.88 -19.01 28.57
N ALA A 186 6.12 -19.09 29.07
CA ALA A 186 6.41 -19.47 30.44
C ALA A 186 5.84 -18.49 31.46
N ALA A 187 5.91 -17.18 31.19
CA ALA A 187 5.32 -16.14 32.06
C ALA A 187 3.80 -16.26 32.15
N LEU A 188 3.14 -16.57 31.04
CA LEU A 188 1.68 -16.81 31.02
C LEU A 188 1.29 -18.05 31.82
N THR A 189 2.03 -19.15 31.66
CA THR A 189 1.80 -20.40 32.43
C THR A 189 2.02 -20.19 33.93
N ALA A 190 2.99 -19.35 34.32
CA ALA A 190 3.25 -19.00 35.71
C ALA A 190 2.21 -18.01 36.30
N GLY A 191 1.41 -17.39 35.45
CA GLY A 191 0.44 -16.38 35.80
C GLY A 191 1.02 -14.97 35.90
N LEU A 192 0.27 -14.00 35.39
CA LEU A 192 0.56 -12.56 35.51
C LEU A 192 -0.25 -11.93 36.64
N PRO A 193 0.19 -10.79 37.21
CA PRO A 193 -0.63 -10.02 38.12
C PRO A 193 -1.98 -9.64 37.48
N LYS A 194 -3.08 -9.84 38.17
CA LYS A 194 -4.45 -9.66 37.64
C LYS A 194 -4.73 -8.28 37.07
N GLN A 195 -4.04 -7.27 37.56
CA GLN A 195 -4.18 -5.88 37.09
C GLN A 195 -3.39 -5.57 35.82
N ASN A 196 -2.42 -6.43 35.47
CA ASN A 196 -1.56 -6.20 34.31
C ASN A 196 -2.14 -6.88 33.06
N VAL A 197 -2.23 -6.09 31.98
CA VAL A 197 -2.72 -6.55 30.68
C VAL A 197 -1.66 -6.24 29.63
N LEU A 198 -1.33 -7.20 28.80
CA LEU A 198 -0.40 -7.05 27.67
C LEU A 198 -1.19 -6.98 26.36
N VAL A 199 -1.03 -5.90 25.62
CA VAL A 199 -1.63 -5.71 24.30
C VAL A 199 -0.53 -5.71 23.26
N LEU A 200 -0.52 -6.72 22.41
CA LEU A 200 0.50 -6.94 21.38
C LEU A 200 -0.08 -6.60 20.00
N LEU A 201 0.56 -5.70 19.27
CA LEU A 201 0.21 -5.36 17.90
C LEU A 201 1.27 -5.91 16.94
N ALA A 202 0.84 -6.68 15.94
CA ALA A 202 1.70 -7.25 14.92
C ALA A 202 1.08 -7.06 13.54
N GLU A 203 1.84 -6.60 12.55
CA GLU A 203 1.34 -6.51 11.17
C GLU A 203 1.24 -7.90 10.54
N GLU A 204 2.15 -8.80 10.89
CA GLU A 204 2.16 -10.19 10.44
C GLU A 204 2.51 -11.12 11.61
N ALA A 205 1.91 -12.31 11.61
CA ALA A 205 2.20 -13.34 12.60
C ALA A 205 2.23 -14.75 11.98
N ASP A 206 3.24 -15.52 12.30
CA ASP A 206 3.24 -16.95 11.98
C ASP A 206 2.28 -17.70 12.91
N ARG A 207 1.13 -18.07 12.36
CA ARG A 207 0.04 -18.76 13.08
C ARG A 207 0.41 -20.19 13.53
N ARG A 208 1.54 -20.74 13.07
CA ARG A 208 2.05 -22.07 13.45
C ARG A 208 2.88 -22.04 14.73
N LYS A 209 3.43 -20.85 15.10
CA LYS A 209 4.22 -20.71 16.33
C LYS A 209 3.44 -21.16 17.56
N ARG A 210 4.14 -21.81 18.48
CA ARG A 210 3.57 -22.30 19.74
C ARG A 210 2.90 -21.19 20.54
N LEU A 211 3.55 -20.02 20.63
CA LEU A 211 3.00 -18.84 21.32
C LEU A 211 1.68 -18.38 20.68
N PHE A 212 1.59 -18.33 19.33
CA PHE A 212 0.33 -17.94 18.68
C PHE A 212 -0.81 -18.90 19.01
N LYS A 213 -0.54 -20.22 18.99
CA LYS A 213 -1.54 -21.24 19.35
C LYS A 213 -1.99 -21.08 20.80
N LEU A 214 -1.03 -20.93 21.73
CA LEU A 214 -1.32 -20.70 23.15
C LEU A 214 -2.20 -19.46 23.36
N LEU A 215 -1.87 -18.33 22.71
CA LEU A 215 -2.70 -17.11 22.80
C LEU A 215 -4.09 -17.31 22.20
N LYS A 216 -4.20 -18.06 21.11
CA LYS A 216 -5.49 -18.38 20.50
C LYS A 216 -6.37 -19.25 21.40
N ASP A 217 -5.78 -20.19 22.14
CA ASP A 217 -6.51 -21.17 22.95
C ASP A 217 -6.87 -20.61 24.33
N GLU A 218 -5.98 -19.85 24.97
CA GLU A 218 -6.11 -19.39 26.36
C GLU A 218 -6.35 -17.90 26.52
N GLN A 219 -6.03 -17.09 25.53
CA GLN A 219 -6.11 -15.63 25.57
C GLN A 219 -7.03 -15.10 24.44
N VAL A 220 -6.87 -13.86 24.03
CA VAL A 220 -7.67 -13.24 22.96
C VAL A 220 -6.78 -12.88 21.77
N VAL A 221 -7.15 -13.39 20.59
CA VAL A 221 -6.53 -13.00 19.32
C VAL A 221 -7.58 -12.31 18.45
N ILE A 222 -7.22 -11.12 17.95
CA ILE A 222 -8.04 -10.29 17.07
C ILE A 222 -7.34 -10.22 15.72
N ASP A 223 -7.94 -10.80 14.69
CA ASP A 223 -7.41 -10.82 13.32
C ASP A 223 -8.03 -9.71 12.48
N LEU A 224 -7.23 -8.70 12.20
CA LEU A 224 -7.55 -7.52 11.40
C LEU A 224 -6.77 -7.52 10.08
N SER A 225 -6.30 -8.68 9.65
CA SER A 225 -5.63 -8.85 8.37
C SER A 225 -6.62 -8.55 7.24
N VAL A 226 -6.14 -7.88 6.19
CA VAL A 226 -6.89 -7.58 4.99
C VAL A 226 -6.17 -8.22 3.81
N GLU A 227 -6.90 -8.95 2.98
CA GLU A 227 -6.34 -9.65 1.83
C GLU A 227 -5.70 -8.62 0.87
N THR A 228 -4.40 -8.81 0.58
CA THR A 228 -3.65 -7.92 -0.32
C THR A 228 -3.63 -8.51 -1.73
N GLY A 229 -3.73 -7.66 -2.76
CA GLY A 229 -3.64 -8.07 -4.15
C GLY A 229 -4.71 -7.45 -5.04
N ALA A 230 -4.62 -7.74 -6.35
CA ALA A 230 -5.53 -7.23 -7.38
C ALA A 230 -6.71 -8.18 -7.68
N GLY A 231 -6.84 -9.29 -6.96
CA GLY A 231 -7.93 -10.25 -7.15
C GLY A 231 -9.29 -9.67 -6.73
N ALA A 232 -10.37 -10.09 -7.37
CA ALA A 232 -11.72 -9.58 -7.10
C ALA A 232 -12.15 -9.75 -5.63
N ARG A 233 -11.71 -10.82 -4.97
CA ARG A 233 -12.00 -11.09 -3.56
C ARG A 233 -11.28 -10.09 -2.66
N ALA A 234 -9.97 -9.89 -2.88
CA ALA A 234 -9.16 -8.93 -2.14
C ALA A 234 -9.71 -7.50 -2.31
N GLN A 235 -10.06 -7.10 -3.53
CA GLN A 235 -10.65 -5.79 -3.79
C GLN A 235 -11.98 -5.59 -3.07
N LYS A 236 -12.84 -6.62 -3.05
CA LYS A 236 -14.12 -6.56 -2.31
C LYS A 236 -13.91 -6.40 -0.81
N GLU A 237 -12.95 -7.12 -0.24
CA GLU A 237 -12.62 -7.02 1.18
C GLU A 237 -12.03 -5.65 1.51
N GLN A 238 -11.05 -5.17 0.75
CA GLN A 238 -10.46 -3.84 0.89
C GLN A 238 -11.54 -2.75 0.83
N ARG A 239 -12.46 -2.84 -0.13
CA ARG A 239 -13.56 -1.89 -0.27
C ARG A 239 -14.50 -1.91 0.93
N SER A 240 -14.81 -3.08 1.48
CA SER A 240 -15.60 -3.20 2.72
C SER A 240 -14.94 -2.50 3.89
N VAL A 241 -13.60 -2.63 4.04
CA VAL A 241 -12.83 -1.94 5.08
C VAL A 241 -12.93 -0.43 4.91
N LEU A 242 -12.71 0.08 3.69
CA LEU A 242 -12.78 1.53 3.42
C LEU A 242 -14.19 2.08 3.68
N GLN A 243 -15.24 1.34 3.33
CA GLN A 243 -16.63 1.74 3.61
C GLN A 243 -16.93 1.82 5.10
N GLU A 244 -16.47 0.85 5.89
CA GLU A 244 -16.63 0.85 7.34
C GLU A 244 -15.90 2.03 7.99
N LEU A 245 -14.64 2.27 7.58
CA LEU A 245 -13.85 3.40 8.09
C LEU A 245 -14.47 4.75 7.69
N ALA A 246 -14.91 4.90 6.45
CA ALA A 246 -15.56 6.12 6.00
C ALA A 246 -16.84 6.40 6.79
N ARG A 247 -17.67 5.37 7.00
CA ARG A 247 -18.90 5.50 7.80
C ARG A 247 -18.61 5.91 9.23
N ALA A 248 -17.63 5.26 9.88
CA ALA A 248 -17.23 5.57 11.25
C ALA A 248 -16.70 7.01 11.36
N THR A 249 -15.81 7.41 10.44
CA THR A 249 -15.22 8.77 10.43
C THR A 249 -16.27 9.84 10.19
N LEU A 250 -17.19 9.65 9.24
CA LEU A 250 -18.28 10.60 8.97
C LEU A 250 -19.23 10.76 10.14
N ALA A 251 -19.49 9.66 10.89
CA ALA A 251 -20.34 9.68 12.08
C ALA A 251 -19.74 10.51 13.23
N GLU A 252 -18.41 10.69 13.31
CA GLU A 252 -17.75 11.51 14.34
C GLU A 252 -18.28 12.96 14.36
N GLN A 253 -18.73 13.48 13.21
CA GLN A 253 -19.22 14.86 13.06
C GLN A 253 -20.58 14.95 12.37
N ASP A 254 -21.39 13.91 12.42
CA ASP A 254 -22.72 13.80 11.80
C ASP A 254 -22.75 14.23 10.32
N LYS A 255 -21.72 13.83 9.55
CA LYS A 255 -21.62 14.11 8.12
C LYS A 255 -22.16 12.98 7.27
N THR A 256 -22.60 13.33 6.05
CA THR A 256 -23.10 12.36 5.07
C THR A 256 -22.38 12.51 3.75
N LEU A 257 -22.08 11.37 3.12
CA LEU A 257 -21.44 11.27 1.80
C LEU A 257 -22.26 10.29 0.96
N ALA A 258 -22.65 10.70 -0.26
CA ALA A 258 -23.37 9.83 -1.18
C ALA A 258 -22.50 8.64 -1.61
N ALA A 259 -23.12 7.48 -1.87
CA ALA A 259 -22.40 6.24 -2.19
C ALA A 259 -21.47 6.37 -3.42
N ASN A 260 -21.91 7.07 -4.47
CA ASN A 260 -21.10 7.31 -5.67
C ASN A 260 -19.89 8.23 -5.39
N LEU A 261 -19.99 9.14 -4.43
CA LEU A 261 -18.87 10.00 -3.99
C LEU A 261 -17.92 9.25 -3.07
N ALA A 262 -18.43 8.33 -2.25
CA ALA A 262 -17.58 7.44 -1.46
C ALA A 262 -16.72 6.55 -2.37
N GLU A 263 -17.30 6.00 -3.45
CA GLU A 263 -16.56 5.22 -4.45
C GLU A 263 -15.47 6.05 -5.13
N LEU A 264 -15.81 7.27 -5.55
CA LEU A 264 -14.82 8.20 -6.12
C LEU A 264 -13.67 8.48 -5.15
N LEU A 265 -13.97 8.66 -3.87
CA LEU A 265 -12.97 8.85 -2.83
C LEU A 265 -12.06 7.62 -2.68
N PHE A 266 -12.64 6.41 -2.67
CA PHE A 266 -11.86 5.16 -2.57
C PHE A 266 -10.96 4.95 -3.78
N GLU A 267 -11.41 5.31 -4.98
CA GLU A 267 -10.58 5.29 -6.18
C GLU A 267 -9.40 6.27 -6.08
N ARG A 268 -9.62 7.47 -5.53
CA ARG A 268 -8.59 8.50 -5.34
C ARG A 268 -7.54 8.12 -4.31
N VAL A 269 -7.97 7.57 -3.19
CA VAL A 269 -7.09 7.24 -2.05
C VAL A 269 -6.42 5.88 -2.22
N GLY A 270 -7.06 4.94 -2.96
CA GLY A 270 -6.65 3.54 -3.00
C GLY A 270 -6.85 2.85 -1.66
N PHE A 271 -6.28 1.65 -1.49
CA PHE A 271 -6.35 0.97 -0.20
C PHE A 271 -5.29 1.52 0.78
N HIS A 272 -5.60 2.68 1.34
CA HIS A 272 -4.78 3.33 2.38
C HIS A 272 -5.68 3.84 3.53
N PRO A 273 -5.97 3.01 4.55
CA PRO A 273 -6.86 3.36 5.66
C PRO A 273 -6.56 4.71 6.31
N VAL A 274 -5.28 4.98 6.61
CA VAL A 274 -4.85 6.25 7.21
C VAL A 274 -5.16 7.43 6.30
N ALA A 275 -4.83 7.31 5.01
CA ALA A 275 -5.05 8.39 4.04
C ALA A 275 -6.55 8.67 3.90
N LEU A 276 -7.40 7.64 3.83
CA LEU A 276 -8.86 7.80 3.77
C LEU A 276 -9.39 8.63 4.94
N VAL A 277 -9.01 8.26 6.16
CA VAL A 277 -9.47 8.96 7.37
C VAL A 277 -8.98 10.41 7.39
N MET A 278 -7.71 10.64 7.04
CA MET A 278 -7.13 12.00 6.99
C MET A 278 -7.81 12.87 5.93
N GLU A 279 -8.05 12.33 4.74
CA GLU A 279 -8.74 13.05 3.67
C GLU A 279 -10.19 13.37 4.05
N LEU A 280 -10.92 12.42 4.63
CA LEU A 280 -12.27 12.67 5.12
C LEU A 280 -12.30 13.75 6.21
N ARG A 281 -11.39 13.72 7.18
CA ARG A 281 -11.31 14.74 8.23
C ARG A 281 -11.01 16.12 7.65
N LYS A 282 -10.13 16.23 6.65
CA LYS A 282 -9.89 17.50 5.95
C LYS A 282 -11.17 18.03 5.26
N VAL A 283 -11.88 17.15 4.56
CA VAL A 283 -13.14 17.53 3.91
C VAL A 283 -14.19 17.94 4.92
N MET A 284 -14.34 17.22 6.03
CA MET A 284 -15.28 17.56 7.09
C MET A 284 -14.98 18.93 7.70
N LEU A 285 -13.70 19.26 7.93
CA LEU A 285 -13.27 20.59 8.38
C LEU A 285 -13.60 21.68 7.37
N PHE A 286 -13.37 21.41 6.08
CA PHE A 286 -13.66 22.36 4.99
C PHE A 286 -15.17 22.64 4.87
N VAL A 287 -16.00 21.62 4.95
CA VAL A 287 -17.46 21.72 4.85
C VAL A 287 -18.07 22.45 6.04
N GLY A 288 -17.39 22.49 7.20
CA GLY A 288 -17.85 23.18 8.42
C GLY A 288 -19.18 22.64 8.92
N GLU A 289 -20.16 23.52 9.13
CA GLU A 289 -21.47 23.13 9.67
C GLU A 289 -22.38 22.34 8.72
N ARG A 290 -22.08 22.34 7.41
CA ARG A 290 -22.90 21.60 6.44
C ARG A 290 -22.83 20.11 6.68
N ARG A 291 -23.98 19.44 6.73
CA ARG A 291 -24.06 18.00 6.96
C ARG A 291 -23.64 17.18 5.74
N GLN A 292 -23.99 17.65 4.54
CA GLN A 292 -23.76 16.90 3.30
C GLN A 292 -22.46 17.35 2.63
N ILE A 293 -21.61 16.38 2.30
CA ILE A 293 -20.40 16.56 1.51
C ILE A 293 -20.77 16.42 0.04
N THR A 294 -20.41 17.41 -0.78
CA THR A 294 -20.65 17.43 -2.22
C THR A 294 -19.44 16.97 -3.02
N ARG A 295 -19.62 16.81 -4.33
CA ARG A 295 -18.53 16.50 -5.23
C ARG A 295 -17.50 17.63 -5.31
N GLU A 296 -18.00 18.88 -5.33
CA GLU A 296 -17.19 20.09 -5.36
C GLU A 296 -16.28 20.18 -4.14
N ASP A 297 -16.79 19.83 -2.95
CA ASP A 297 -15.99 19.77 -1.72
C ASP A 297 -14.84 18.74 -1.84
N LEU A 298 -15.14 17.54 -2.36
CA LEU A 298 -14.11 16.54 -2.60
C LEU A 298 -13.06 17.00 -3.62
N ASP A 299 -13.51 17.66 -4.71
CA ASP A 299 -12.61 18.14 -5.76
C ASP A 299 -11.72 19.30 -5.30
N GLN A 300 -12.16 20.11 -4.35
CA GLN A 300 -11.40 21.23 -3.78
C GLN A 300 -10.40 20.79 -2.72
N VAL A 301 -10.76 19.82 -1.87
CA VAL A 301 -9.96 19.44 -0.70
C VAL A 301 -9.06 18.25 -0.99
N ILE A 302 -9.62 17.24 -1.65
CA ILE A 302 -8.88 16.04 -2.03
C ILE A 302 -8.44 16.27 -3.47
N GLY A 303 -7.28 16.85 -3.63
CA GLY A 303 -6.71 17.07 -4.95
C GLY A 303 -6.80 15.77 -5.77
N ARG A 304 -7.05 15.92 -7.06
CA ARG A 304 -7.04 14.76 -7.98
C ARG A 304 -5.69 14.06 -7.86
N THR A 305 -5.70 12.74 -7.76
CA THR A 305 -4.44 12.00 -7.70
C THR A 305 -3.61 12.33 -8.95
N ARG A 306 -2.28 12.31 -8.81
CA ARG A 306 -1.35 12.45 -9.94
C ARG A 306 -1.77 11.55 -11.11
N GLN A 307 -2.25 10.35 -10.81
CA GLN A 307 -2.63 9.36 -11.80
C GLN A 307 -3.94 9.74 -12.52
N GLU A 308 -4.94 10.26 -11.80
CA GLU A 308 -6.19 10.77 -12.40
C GLU A 308 -5.93 11.97 -13.31
N ALA A 309 -5.13 12.94 -12.85
CA ALA A 309 -4.80 14.10 -13.66
C ALA A 309 -4.03 13.71 -14.94
N LEU A 310 -3.12 12.72 -14.86
CA LEU A 310 -2.43 12.18 -16.03
C LEU A 310 -3.38 11.40 -16.96
N PHE A 311 -4.34 10.68 -16.38
CA PHE A 311 -5.36 9.97 -17.18
C PHE A 311 -6.31 10.97 -17.87
N GLU A 312 -6.74 12.03 -17.19
CA GLU A 312 -7.54 13.10 -17.79
C GLU A 312 -6.79 13.79 -18.94
N LEU A 313 -5.47 14.03 -18.77
CA LEU A 313 -4.64 14.59 -19.83
C LEU A 313 -4.61 13.67 -21.06
N THR A 314 -4.43 12.37 -20.87
CA THR A 314 -4.45 11.41 -22.01
C THR A 314 -5.82 11.35 -22.68
N ALA A 315 -6.91 11.48 -21.91
CA ALA A 315 -8.27 11.54 -22.44
C ALA A 315 -8.55 12.84 -23.22
N ALA A 316 -8.08 14.01 -22.73
CA ALA A 316 -8.17 15.28 -23.42
C ALA A 316 -7.40 15.24 -24.76
N ILE A 317 -6.18 14.68 -24.76
CA ILE A 317 -5.38 14.46 -25.97
C ILE A 317 -6.13 13.54 -26.97
N GLY A 318 -6.74 12.47 -26.47
CA GLY A 318 -7.53 11.55 -27.31
C GLY A 318 -8.75 12.22 -27.97
N ARG A 319 -9.39 13.18 -27.29
CA ARG A 319 -10.48 14.01 -27.84
C ARG A 319 -10.00 15.19 -28.66
N ARG A 320 -8.69 15.44 -28.73
CA ARG A 320 -8.06 16.62 -29.37
C ARG A 320 -8.52 17.95 -28.78
N ASP A 321 -8.80 17.95 -27.47
CA ASP A 321 -9.21 19.13 -26.72
C ASP A 321 -7.97 19.85 -26.19
N LEU A 322 -7.52 20.86 -26.94
CA LEU A 322 -6.31 21.62 -26.63
C LEU A 322 -6.48 22.45 -25.36
N GLU A 323 -7.62 23.10 -25.20
CA GLU A 323 -7.90 23.98 -24.05
C GLU A 323 -7.83 23.17 -22.75
N GLN A 324 -8.53 22.05 -22.72
CA GLN A 324 -8.53 21.17 -21.57
C GLN A 324 -7.14 20.52 -21.31
N ALA A 325 -6.41 20.14 -22.36
CA ALA A 325 -5.07 19.57 -22.23
C ALA A 325 -4.07 20.57 -21.63
N LEU A 326 -4.11 21.83 -22.04
CA LEU A 326 -3.28 22.91 -21.47
C LEU A 326 -3.63 23.17 -20.01
N ALA A 327 -4.92 23.34 -19.69
CA ALA A 327 -5.39 23.58 -18.32
C ALA A 327 -4.99 22.43 -17.36
N ILE A 328 -5.05 21.17 -17.83
CA ILE A 328 -4.60 20.03 -17.04
C ILE A 328 -3.07 20.04 -16.91
N GLY A 329 -2.35 20.36 -17.98
CA GLY A 329 -0.88 20.45 -17.98
C GLY A 329 -0.35 21.46 -16.98
N ASP A 330 -0.95 22.64 -16.91
CA ASP A 330 -0.59 23.71 -15.96
C ASP A 330 -0.89 23.28 -14.53
N ARG A 331 -2.06 22.70 -14.26
CA ARG A 331 -2.44 22.17 -12.94
C ARG A 331 -1.53 21.04 -12.47
N LEU A 332 -1.06 20.17 -13.36
CA LEU A 332 -0.09 19.13 -13.01
C LEU A 332 1.22 19.74 -12.52
N GLN A 333 1.67 20.83 -13.12
CA GLN A 333 2.88 21.53 -12.73
C GLN A 333 2.71 22.31 -11.42
N GLU A 334 1.59 22.98 -11.21
CA GLU A 334 1.22 23.64 -9.95
C GLU A 334 1.22 22.66 -8.78
N ASN A 335 0.79 21.42 -9.03
CA ASN A 335 0.85 20.32 -8.06
C ASN A 335 2.25 19.67 -7.93
N GLY A 336 3.31 20.31 -8.45
CA GLY A 336 4.70 19.88 -8.31
C GLY A 336 5.08 18.67 -9.18
N ILE A 337 4.28 18.31 -10.19
CA ILE A 337 4.61 17.21 -11.10
C ILE A 337 5.56 17.73 -12.17
N HIS A 338 6.78 17.20 -12.15
CA HIS A 338 7.80 17.59 -13.12
C HIS A 338 7.39 17.23 -14.55
N PRO A 339 7.55 18.13 -15.56
CA PRO A 339 7.18 17.89 -16.96
C PRO A 339 7.76 16.61 -17.58
N LEU A 340 8.96 16.18 -17.20
CA LEU A 340 9.53 14.89 -17.65
C LEU A 340 8.64 13.69 -17.26
N ALA A 341 8.00 13.73 -16.10
CA ALA A 341 7.09 12.66 -15.67
C ALA A 341 5.79 12.66 -16.51
N VAL A 342 5.31 13.84 -16.88
CA VAL A 342 4.16 13.99 -17.79
C VAL A 342 4.52 13.43 -19.17
N VAL A 343 5.65 13.84 -19.74
CA VAL A 343 6.15 13.35 -21.05
C VAL A 343 6.35 11.84 -21.04
N ALA A 344 6.93 11.27 -19.97
CA ALA A 344 7.09 9.82 -19.84
C ALA A 344 5.76 9.06 -19.87
N THR A 345 4.74 9.58 -19.18
CA THR A 345 3.39 9.00 -19.17
C THR A 345 2.71 9.10 -20.54
N LEU A 346 2.79 10.26 -21.19
CA LEU A 346 2.26 10.45 -22.53
C LEU A 346 2.97 9.53 -23.55
N ARG A 347 4.28 9.38 -23.44
CA ARG A 347 5.06 8.46 -24.28
C ARG A 347 4.57 7.01 -24.13
N GLN A 348 4.38 6.56 -22.90
CA GLN A 348 3.88 5.20 -22.65
C GLN A 348 2.47 5.02 -23.21
N HIS A 349 1.59 6.01 -23.06
CA HIS A 349 0.24 5.99 -23.61
C HIS A 349 0.24 5.93 -25.15
N VAL A 350 0.97 6.84 -25.81
CA VAL A 350 1.06 6.89 -27.28
C VAL A 350 1.73 5.64 -27.85
N ARG A 351 2.77 5.10 -27.18
CA ARG A 351 3.40 3.83 -27.56
C ARG A 351 2.40 2.67 -27.50
N GLY A 352 1.57 2.61 -26.46
CA GLY A 352 0.50 1.61 -26.36
C GLY A 352 -0.53 1.73 -27.50
N GLN A 353 -0.96 2.96 -27.82
CA GLN A 353 -1.87 3.18 -28.95
C GLN A 353 -1.23 2.82 -30.30
N LEU A 354 0.03 3.19 -30.53
CA LEU A 354 0.77 2.86 -31.74
C LEU A 354 0.85 1.34 -31.93
N LEU A 355 1.15 0.60 -30.86
CA LEU A 355 1.22 -0.86 -30.88
C LEU A 355 -0.15 -1.48 -31.18
N CYS A 356 -1.20 -1.06 -30.48
CA CYS A 356 -2.57 -1.55 -30.72
C CYS A 356 -3.01 -1.24 -32.15
N ARG A 357 -2.68 -0.05 -32.70
CA ARG A 357 -3.00 0.33 -34.06
C ARG A 357 -2.28 -0.54 -35.09
N ALA A 358 -0.96 -0.74 -34.90
CA ALA A 358 -0.15 -1.58 -35.80
C ALA A 358 -0.61 -3.04 -35.79
N LEU A 359 -0.98 -3.56 -34.62
CA LEU A 359 -1.56 -4.91 -34.52
C LEU A 359 -2.95 -5.02 -35.16
N ALA A 360 -3.79 -3.99 -34.99
CA ALA A 360 -5.13 -3.95 -35.58
C ALA A 360 -5.12 -3.96 -37.12
N GLU A 361 -4.02 -3.50 -37.77
CA GLU A 361 -3.85 -3.53 -39.23
C GLU A 361 -3.34 -4.87 -39.75
N GLN A 362 -2.97 -5.81 -38.86
CA GLN A 362 -2.50 -7.12 -39.30
C GLN A 362 -3.68 -8.01 -39.75
N PRO A 363 -3.60 -8.59 -40.96
CA PRO A 363 -4.71 -9.34 -41.55
C PRO A 363 -5.18 -10.55 -40.73
N ASP A 364 -4.26 -11.19 -40.03
CA ASP A 364 -4.51 -12.38 -39.23
C ASP A 364 -5.23 -12.08 -37.91
N LEU A 365 -5.17 -10.85 -37.39
CA LEU A 365 -5.92 -10.47 -36.18
C LEU A 365 -7.41 -10.22 -36.45
N GLN A 366 -7.78 -9.89 -37.69
CA GLN A 366 -9.16 -9.61 -38.14
C GLN A 366 -9.93 -8.61 -37.25
N PHE A 367 -9.21 -7.70 -36.59
CA PHE A 367 -9.83 -6.69 -35.74
C PHE A 367 -10.67 -5.71 -36.57
N ARG A 368 -11.90 -5.45 -36.12
CA ARG A 368 -12.81 -4.46 -36.70
C ARG A 368 -13.26 -3.47 -35.62
N PRO A 369 -13.21 -2.16 -35.85
CA PRO A 369 -13.65 -1.15 -34.85
C PRO A 369 -15.09 -1.32 -34.39
N SER A 370 -15.93 -1.95 -35.21
CA SER A 370 -17.35 -2.20 -34.92
C SER A 370 -17.62 -3.49 -34.12
N MET A 371 -16.59 -4.35 -33.91
CA MET A 371 -16.79 -5.59 -33.17
C MET A 371 -17.11 -5.34 -31.70
N SER A 372 -17.86 -6.26 -31.07
CA SER A 372 -18.19 -6.19 -29.65
C SER A 372 -17.00 -6.64 -28.78
N ALA A 373 -17.03 -6.23 -27.49
CA ALA A 373 -16.03 -6.70 -26.54
C ALA A 373 -15.98 -8.22 -26.40
N ALA A 374 -17.13 -8.89 -26.49
CA ALA A 374 -17.24 -10.36 -26.44
C ALA A 374 -16.55 -11.01 -27.65
N ALA A 375 -16.82 -10.50 -28.87
CA ALA A 375 -16.17 -10.97 -30.10
C ALA A 375 -14.65 -10.75 -30.04
N PHE A 376 -14.19 -9.59 -29.57
CA PHE A 376 -12.76 -9.33 -29.37
C PHE A 376 -12.10 -10.35 -28.42
N GLN A 377 -12.78 -10.68 -27.32
CA GLN A 377 -12.27 -11.66 -26.36
C GLN A 377 -12.18 -13.08 -26.93
N GLN A 378 -13.10 -13.44 -27.81
CA GLN A 378 -13.13 -14.78 -28.42
C GLN A 378 -12.19 -14.90 -29.63
N GLU A 379 -12.13 -13.90 -30.49
CA GLU A 379 -11.42 -13.96 -31.77
C GLU A 379 -10.00 -13.37 -31.70
N CYS A 380 -9.81 -12.20 -31.10
CA CYS A 380 -8.54 -11.49 -31.11
C CYS A 380 -7.65 -11.81 -29.91
N LEU A 381 -8.20 -11.92 -28.70
CA LEU A 381 -7.44 -12.06 -27.46
C LEU A 381 -6.57 -13.33 -27.41
N PRO A 382 -7.02 -14.52 -27.86
CA PRO A 382 -6.18 -15.72 -27.91
C PRO A 382 -4.95 -15.54 -28.80
N LEU A 383 -5.15 -14.94 -29.99
CA LEU A 383 -4.07 -14.65 -30.93
C LEU A 383 -3.04 -13.66 -30.39
N LEU A 384 -3.48 -12.63 -29.65
CA LEU A 384 -2.60 -11.65 -29.01
C LEU A 384 -1.77 -12.27 -27.89
N LYS A 385 -2.32 -13.21 -27.13
CA LYS A 385 -1.61 -13.90 -26.04
C LYS A 385 -0.54 -14.87 -26.51
N THR A 386 -0.63 -15.40 -27.71
CA THR A 386 0.35 -16.33 -28.29
C THR A 386 1.50 -15.62 -28.97
N ARG A 387 1.42 -14.32 -29.24
CA ARG A 387 2.45 -13.53 -29.91
C ARG A 387 3.52 -13.07 -28.91
N ALA A 388 4.59 -13.84 -28.85
CA ALA A 388 5.85 -13.32 -28.32
C ALA A 388 6.24 -12.11 -29.13
N PRO A 389 6.75 -11.08 -29.06
CA PRO A 389 7.34 -10.27 -28.02
C PRO A 389 6.37 -9.30 -27.32
N TRP A 390 5.10 -9.26 -27.73
CA TRP A 390 4.09 -8.30 -27.26
C TRP A 390 3.27 -8.78 -26.06
N GLN A 391 3.55 -10.00 -25.59
CA GLN A 391 2.79 -10.65 -24.54
C GLN A 391 2.74 -9.85 -23.21
N LYS A 392 3.84 -9.14 -22.90
CA LYS A 392 3.91 -8.30 -21.70
C LYS A 392 3.07 -7.02 -21.81
N GLU A 393 3.06 -6.40 -23.00
CA GLU A 393 2.29 -5.19 -23.28
C GLU A 393 0.79 -5.46 -23.44
N MET A 394 0.42 -6.67 -23.84
CA MET A 394 -0.97 -7.11 -24.01
C MET A 394 -1.55 -7.73 -22.73
N GLY A 395 -0.86 -7.60 -21.60
CA GLY A 395 -1.36 -7.97 -20.28
C GLY A 395 -2.43 -6.99 -19.79
N GLY A 396 -3.34 -7.49 -18.92
CA GLY A 396 -4.36 -6.67 -18.31
C GLY A 396 -5.77 -7.24 -18.47
N HIS A 397 -6.78 -6.45 -18.03
CA HIS A 397 -8.15 -6.87 -18.13
C HIS A 397 -8.63 -6.88 -19.60
N PRO A 398 -9.26 -7.95 -20.10
CA PRO A 398 -9.65 -8.09 -21.51
C PRO A 398 -10.47 -6.92 -22.07
N TYR A 399 -11.37 -6.37 -21.27
CA TYR A 399 -12.19 -5.22 -21.65
C TYR A 399 -11.36 -3.93 -21.80
N ALA A 400 -10.38 -3.71 -20.94
CA ALA A 400 -9.48 -2.55 -21.04
C ALA A 400 -8.64 -2.62 -22.33
N LEU A 401 -8.15 -3.80 -22.68
CA LEU A 401 -7.43 -4.03 -23.92
C LEU A 401 -8.31 -3.78 -25.15
N TYR A 402 -9.56 -4.28 -25.15
CA TYR A 402 -10.53 -3.98 -26.20
C TYR A 402 -10.74 -2.48 -26.38
N MET A 403 -10.90 -1.72 -25.29
CA MET A 403 -11.06 -0.26 -25.35
C MET A 403 -9.82 0.43 -25.90
N GLN A 404 -8.61 -0.05 -25.57
CA GLN A 404 -7.35 0.46 -26.15
C GLN A 404 -7.30 0.24 -27.66
N PHE A 405 -7.66 -0.94 -28.17
CA PHE A 405 -7.74 -1.22 -29.60
C PHE A 405 -8.76 -0.33 -30.30
N LYS A 406 -9.94 -0.15 -29.70
CA LYS A 406 -11.00 0.70 -30.24
C LYS A 406 -10.56 2.17 -30.33
N THR A 407 -9.91 2.69 -29.29
CA THR A 407 -9.38 4.06 -29.27
C THR A 407 -8.25 4.23 -30.28
N ALA A 408 -7.31 3.27 -30.34
CA ALA A 408 -6.19 3.31 -31.28
C ALA A 408 -6.63 3.24 -32.74
N ALA A 409 -7.72 2.51 -33.05
CA ALA A 409 -8.26 2.42 -34.39
C ALA A 409 -8.79 3.76 -34.94
N ALA A 410 -9.19 4.68 -34.06
CA ALA A 410 -9.66 6.01 -34.43
C ALA A 410 -8.51 6.97 -34.86
N ALA A 411 -7.27 6.66 -34.50
CA ALA A 411 -6.10 7.51 -34.78
C ALA A 411 -5.31 6.95 -35.97
N PRO A 412 -4.94 7.79 -36.98
CA PRO A 412 -4.04 7.37 -38.06
C PRO A 412 -2.66 7.02 -37.53
N LEU A 413 -2.03 5.97 -38.09
CA LEU A 413 -0.71 5.50 -37.70
C LEU A 413 0.35 6.61 -37.82
N GLY A 414 0.29 7.40 -38.90
CA GLY A 414 1.20 8.55 -39.14
C GLY A 414 1.09 9.64 -38.06
N LEU A 415 -0.10 9.87 -37.52
CA LEU A 415 -0.31 10.82 -36.41
C LEU A 415 0.35 10.32 -35.12
N LEU A 416 0.15 9.05 -34.76
CA LEU A 416 0.76 8.45 -33.58
C LEU A 416 2.29 8.41 -33.67
N ALA A 417 2.84 8.10 -34.86
CA ALA A 417 4.27 8.14 -35.11
C ALA A 417 4.84 9.57 -35.00
N ARG A 418 4.09 10.57 -35.45
CA ARG A 418 4.45 11.99 -35.27
C ARG A 418 4.44 12.39 -33.80
N TRP A 419 3.43 11.99 -33.04
CA TRP A 419 3.35 12.26 -31.60
C TRP A 419 4.55 11.64 -30.86
N MET A 420 4.98 10.44 -31.21
CA MET A 420 6.19 9.81 -30.64
C MET A 420 7.43 10.65 -30.88
N ARG A 421 7.58 11.24 -32.07
CA ARG A 421 8.74 12.12 -32.40
C ARG A 421 8.68 13.41 -31.58
N LEU A 422 7.51 14.05 -31.47
CA LEU A 422 7.33 15.25 -30.67
C LEU A 422 7.63 15.00 -29.17
N LEU A 423 7.22 13.84 -28.64
CA LEU A 423 7.51 13.44 -27.26
C LEU A 423 9.00 13.22 -27.03
N LEU A 424 9.72 12.59 -27.99
CA LEU A 424 11.18 12.44 -27.93
C LEU A 424 11.87 13.80 -27.96
N GLU A 425 11.46 14.70 -28.85
CA GLU A 425 12.01 16.06 -28.93
C GLU A 425 11.79 16.85 -27.63
N ALA A 426 10.60 16.76 -27.06
CA ALA A 426 10.30 17.40 -25.77
C ALA A 426 11.14 16.81 -24.64
N GLU A 427 11.34 15.49 -24.60
CA GLU A 427 12.19 14.84 -23.60
C GLU A 427 13.64 15.32 -23.70
N LEU A 428 14.20 15.42 -24.91
CA LEU A 428 15.56 15.92 -25.14
C LEU A 428 15.68 17.40 -24.72
N ARG A 429 14.68 18.23 -25.03
CA ARG A 429 14.66 19.65 -24.61
C ARG A 429 14.59 19.79 -23.09
N LEU A 430 13.77 18.98 -22.42
CA LEU A 430 13.67 19.00 -20.96
C LEU A 430 14.96 18.57 -20.25
N LYS A 431 15.81 17.79 -20.91
CA LYS A 431 17.10 17.31 -20.36
C LYS A 431 18.30 18.21 -20.68
N GLY A 432 18.23 18.98 -21.74
CA GLY A 432 19.43 19.68 -22.23
C GLY A 432 19.22 21.13 -22.71
N SER A 433 17.99 21.68 -22.62
CA SER A 433 17.71 23.05 -23.06
C SER A 433 17.54 24.01 -21.86
N PRO A 434 17.97 25.28 -21.97
CA PRO A 434 17.72 26.30 -20.95
C PRO A 434 16.27 26.79 -20.92
N VAL A 435 15.39 26.32 -21.80
CA VAL A 435 13.98 26.70 -21.85
C VAL A 435 13.24 26.21 -20.63
N ALA A 436 12.40 27.05 -20.05
CA ALA A 436 11.58 26.68 -18.90
C ALA A 436 10.77 25.40 -19.16
N PRO A 437 10.82 24.40 -18.30
CA PRO A 437 10.14 23.12 -18.49
C PRO A 437 8.64 23.24 -18.77
N ALA A 438 7.98 24.25 -18.18
CA ALA A 438 6.58 24.57 -18.43
C ALA A 438 6.31 24.88 -19.90
N LEU A 439 7.11 25.73 -20.49
CA LEU A 439 6.97 26.13 -21.89
C LEU A 439 7.22 24.95 -22.85
N VAL A 440 8.16 24.06 -22.50
CA VAL A 440 8.40 22.85 -23.30
C VAL A 440 7.17 21.94 -23.31
N LEU A 441 6.51 21.77 -22.17
CA LEU A 441 5.28 20.96 -22.08
C LEU A 441 4.11 21.62 -22.83
N GLN A 442 3.89 22.92 -22.66
CA GLN A 442 2.84 23.66 -23.37
C GLN A 442 3.05 23.59 -24.90
N HIS A 443 4.28 23.83 -25.37
CA HIS A 443 4.63 23.70 -26.78
C HIS A 443 4.36 22.28 -27.31
N LEU A 444 4.71 21.25 -26.54
CA LEU A 444 4.43 19.85 -26.90
C LEU A 444 2.94 19.60 -27.10
N LEU A 445 2.10 20.02 -26.14
CA LEU A 445 0.64 19.83 -26.20
C LEU A 445 0.03 20.56 -27.40
N VAL A 446 0.46 21.80 -27.65
CA VAL A 446 0.04 22.54 -28.84
C VAL A 446 0.46 21.82 -30.12
N ALA A 447 1.72 21.41 -30.24
CA ALA A 447 2.23 20.73 -31.44
C ALA A 447 1.55 19.38 -31.71
N MET A 448 1.16 18.65 -30.64
CA MET A 448 0.41 17.39 -30.77
C MET A 448 -1.02 17.62 -31.26
N LEU A 449 -1.71 18.66 -30.78
CA LEU A 449 -3.15 18.81 -30.95
C LEU A 449 -3.55 19.74 -32.09
N THR A 450 -2.68 20.70 -32.50
CA THR A 450 -2.92 21.59 -33.65
C THR A 450 -2.50 21.00 -35.00
N ALA A 451 -1.70 19.91 -34.96
CA ALA A 451 -1.26 19.27 -36.18
C ALA A 451 -2.44 18.72 -37.00
N ALA A 452 -2.58 19.21 -38.22
CA ALA A 452 -3.51 18.65 -39.19
C ALA A 452 -3.24 17.14 -39.37
N PRO A 453 -4.26 16.28 -39.53
CA PRO A 453 -4.05 14.89 -39.85
C PRO A 453 -3.24 14.82 -41.14
N VAL A 454 -2.09 14.11 -41.10
CA VAL A 454 -1.35 13.79 -42.30
C VAL A 454 -2.29 12.93 -43.14
N THR A 455 -2.88 13.52 -44.16
CA THR A 455 -3.61 12.76 -45.20
C THR A 455 -2.60 11.80 -45.81
N ALA A 456 -2.85 10.50 -45.65
CA ALA A 456 -2.09 9.48 -46.32
C ALA A 456 -2.18 9.79 -47.82
N GLY A 457 -1.09 10.25 -48.39
CA GLY A 457 -0.94 10.34 -49.86
C GLY A 457 -1.21 8.96 -50.46
N LYS A 458 -2.03 8.96 -51.48
CA LYS A 458 -2.39 7.77 -52.28
C LYS A 458 -1.18 7.01 -52.75
#